data_2131e17932ae6533418f1d5b4aab9571
#
_entry.id   2131e17932ae6533418f1d5b4aab9571
#
_cell.length_a   1.000
_cell.length_b   1.000
_cell.length_c   1.000
_cell.angle_alpha   90.00
_cell.angle_beta   90.00
_cell.angle_gamma   90.00
#
_symmetry.space_group_name_H-M   'P 1'
#
loop_
_entity.id
_entity.type
_entity.pdbx_description
1 polymer ?
#
loop_
_entity_poly.entity_id
_entity_poly.type
_entity_poly.pdbx_seq_one_letter_code
_entity_poly.pdbx_strand_id
1 'polypeptide(L)'
;MEPKLLKYVLEANKPVLGICRGIQLLNACLGGTLYQDLDQQFHPTCIHRQPAPYDHSSHQVKIVENTPLKDILNQETLMVNSCHHQAICQLAPALKPMAYSDDGLVEAVYLPDKKYVIGYQWHPEMIYKKSDNHLKLFKDFVAVSYTHLRA
;
A
#
# COMPACT_ATOMS: atom_id res chain seq x y z
N MET A 1 -1.92 13.74 -15.55
CA MET A 1 -3.36 13.53 -15.28
C MET A 1 -3.60 12.98 -13.86
N GLU A 2 -2.99 11.90 -13.48
CA GLU A 2 -3.18 11.23 -12.17
C GLU A 2 -2.98 12.13 -10.92
N PRO A 3 -1.95 12.99 -10.80
CA PRO A 3 -1.80 13.83 -9.62
C PRO A 3 -2.94 14.83 -9.43
N LYS A 4 -3.48 15.39 -10.52
CA LYS A 4 -4.64 16.29 -10.46
C LYS A 4 -5.90 15.54 -10.02
N LEU A 5 -6.13 14.34 -10.56
CA LEU A 5 -7.25 13.50 -10.16
C LEU A 5 -7.16 13.14 -8.67
N LEU A 6 -6.00 12.71 -8.20
CA LEU A 6 -5.78 12.39 -6.80
C LEU A 6 -6.12 13.57 -5.88
N LYS A 7 -5.68 14.79 -6.24
CA LYS A 7 -6.02 15.99 -5.48
C LYS A 7 -7.53 16.17 -5.33
N TYR A 8 -8.28 16.13 -6.45
CA TYR A 8 -9.74 16.27 -6.41
C TYR A 8 -10.44 15.17 -5.60
N VAL A 9 -9.97 13.93 -5.73
CA VAL A 9 -10.53 12.79 -4.99
C VAL A 9 -10.29 12.94 -3.48
N LEU A 10 -9.10 13.40 -3.08
CA LEU A 10 -8.78 13.69 -1.67
C LEU A 10 -9.59 14.87 -1.13
N GLU A 11 -9.73 15.96 -1.89
CA GLU A 11 -10.56 17.11 -1.51
C GLU A 11 -12.04 16.72 -1.34
N ALA A 12 -12.54 15.86 -2.22
CA ALA A 12 -13.91 15.32 -2.14
C ALA A 12 -14.08 14.22 -1.09
N ASN A 13 -13.03 13.87 -0.34
CA ASN A 13 -13.01 12.82 0.67
C ASN A 13 -13.55 11.47 0.17
N LYS A 14 -13.28 11.13 -1.08
CA LYS A 14 -13.65 9.84 -1.67
C LYS A 14 -12.70 8.74 -1.20
N PRO A 15 -13.18 7.49 -1.07
CA PRO A 15 -12.31 6.35 -0.81
C PRO A 15 -11.24 6.17 -1.90
N VAL A 16 -10.00 5.95 -1.47
CA VAL A 16 -8.85 5.73 -2.36
C VAL A 16 -8.11 4.47 -1.94
N LEU A 17 -7.85 3.61 -2.89
CA LEU A 17 -6.95 2.46 -2.76
C LEU A 17 -5.82 2.58 -3.79
N GLY A 18 -4.60 2.85 -3.32
CA GLY A 18 -3.40 2.95 -4.15
C GLY A 18 -2.60 1.65 -4.12
N ILE A 19 -2.39 1.03 -5.29
CA ILE A 19 -1.63 -0.22 -5.42
C ILE A 19 -0.33 0.03 -6.17
N CYS A 20 0.79 -0.44 -5.64
CA CYS A 20 2.14 -0.36 -6.19
C CYS A 20 2.51 1.10 -6.56
N ARG A 21 2.39 1.47 -7.82
CA ARG A 21 2.56 2.86 -8.28
C ARG A 21 1.59 3.83 -7.57
N GLY A 22 0.44 3.36 -7.14
CA GLY A 22 -0.55 4.16 -6.44
C GLY A 22 -0.10 4.64 -5.07
N ILE A 23 0.56 3.80 -4.26
CA ILE A 23 1.15 4.23 -2.97
C ILE A 23 2.29 5.24 -3.20
N GLN A 24 3.10 5.05 -4.23
CA GLN A 24 4.20 5.94 -4.59
C GLN A 24 3.68 7.31 -5.03
N LEU A 25 2.64 7.33 -5.87
CA LEU A 25 1.97 8.56 -6.28
C LEU A 25 1.37 9.30 -5.07
N LEU A 26 0.69 8.58 -4.18
CA LEU A 26 0.12 9.14 -2.96
C LEU A 26 1.20 9.80 -2.10
N ASN A 27 2.30 9.11 -1.87
CA ASN A 27 3.42 9.62 -1.09
C ASN A 27 4.04 10.88 -1.73
N ALA A 28 4.33 10.84 -3.03
CA ALA A 28 4.94 11.97 -3.73
C ALA A 28 4.02 13.20 -3.79
N CYS A 29 2.72 13.00 -4.03
CA CYS A 29 1.74 14.09 -4.07
C CYS A 29 1.54 14.77 -2.71
N LEU A 30 1.81 14.08 -1.61
CA LEU A 30 1.70 14.60 -0.24
C LEU A 30 3.04 15.08 0.33
N GLY A 31 4.09 15.14 -0.48
CA GLY A 31 5.39 15.73 -0.12
C GLY A 31 6.46 14.74 0.33
N GLY A 32 6.24 13.45 0.16
CA GLY A 32 7.26 12.42 0.36
C GLY A 32 8.19 12.26 -0.85
N THR A 33 9.21 11.42 -0.70
CA THR A 33 10.18 11.10 -1.76
C THR A 33 10.25 9.60 -2.03
N LEU A 34 10.83 9.24 -3.17
CA LEU A 34 10.97 7.86 -3.61
C LEU A 34 12.45 7.51 -3.86
N TYR A 35 12.83 6.28 -3.54
CA TYR A 35 13.99 5.66 -4.18
C TYR A 35 13.68 5.48 -5.66
N GLN A 36 14.57 5.95 -6.52
CA GLN A 36 14.40 5.80 -7.98
C GLN A 36 14.82 4.42 -8.47
N ASP A 37 15.75 3.81 -7.76
CA ASP A 37 16.20 2.45 -8.01
C ASP A 37 16.68 1.83 -6.69
N LEU A 38 16.00 0.78 -6.23
CA LEU A 38 16.28 0.13 -4.95
C LEU A 38 17.66 -0.53 -4.94
N ASP A 39 18.07 -1.16 -6.03
CA ASP A 39 19.35 -1.86 -6.10
C ASP A 39 20.53 -0.89 -5.98
N GLN A 40 20.39 0.32 -6.51
CA GLN A 40 21.42 1.34 -6.47
C GLN A 40 21.42 2.20 -5.21
N GLN A 41 20.26 2.48 -4.65
CA GLN A 41 20.11 3.49 -3.60
C GLN A 41 19.81 2.91 -2.21
N PHE A 42 19.28 1.70 -2.13
CA PHE A 42 18.86 1.09 -0.87
C PHE A 42 19.58 -0.22 -0.55
N HIS A 43 19.98 -0.98 -1.57
CA HIS A 43 20.60 -2.32 -1.43
C HIS A 43 19.72 -3.29 -0.65
N PRO A 44 18.54 -3.66 -1.19
CA PRO A 44 17.54 -4.45 -0.48
C PRO A 44 18.06 -5.84 -0.12
N THR A 45 17.62 -6.36 1.03
CA THR A 45 17.85 -7.74 1.44
C THR A 45 16.65 -8.64 1.22
N CYS A 46 15.47 -8.05 0.97
CA CYS A 46 14.27 -8.74 0.51
C CYS A 46 14.17 -8.74 -1.01
N ILE A 47 13.41 -9.69 -1.55
CA ILE A 47 13.11 -9.72 -2.99
C ILE A 47 11.92 -8.80 -3.26
N HIS A 48 12.18 -7.60 -3.80
CA HIS A 48 11.15 -6.64 -4.20
C HIS A 48 10.76 -6.72 -5.67
N ARG A 49 11.58 -7.41 -6.48
CA ARG A 49 11.33 -7.67 -7.89
C ARG A 49 11.38 -9.16 -8.18
N GLN A 50 10.30 -9.87 -7.81
CA GLN A 50 10.21 -11.30 -8.06
C GLN A 50 10.04 -11.60 -9.55
N PRO A 51 10.51 -12.77 -10.02
CA PRO A 51 10.16 -13.26 -11.34
C PRO A 51 8.71 -13.73 -11.38
N ALA A 52 8.12 -13.78 -12.58
CA ALA A 52 6.81 -14.37 -12.78
C ALA A 52 6.81 -15.88 -12.38
N PRO A 53 5.67 -16.41 -11.92
CA PRO A 53 4.35 -15.79 -11.78
C PRO A 53 4.24 -14.89 -10.53
N TYR A 54 3.32 -13.91 -10.56
CA TYR A 54 3.15 -12.92 -9.48
C TYR A 54 2.03 -13.27 -8.49
N ASP A 55 1.46 -14.44 -8.60
CA ASP A 55 0.34 -14.92 -7.78
C ASP A 55 0.78 -15.72 -6.54
N HIS A 56 2.04 -15.61 -6.17
CA HIS A 56 2.62 -16.16 -4.94
C HIS A 56 3.49 -15.12 -4.22
N SER A 57 3.72 -15.35 -2.93
CA SER A 57 4.47 -14.42 -2.08
C SER A 57 5.98 -14.50 -2.32
N SER A 58 6.67 -13.37 -2.16
CA SER A 58 8.13 -13.29 -2.22
C SER A 58 8.78 -12.94 -0.89
N HIS A 59 8.13 -12.13 -0.05
CA HIS A 59 8.64 -11.76 1.26
C HIS A 59 7.51 -11.48 2.25
N GLN A 60 7.88 -11.25 3.50
CA GLN A 60 6.99 -10.94 4.59
C GLN A 60 6.99 -9.43 4.88
N VAL A 61 5.85 -8.92 5.28
CA VAL A 61 5.73 -7.59 5.91
C VAL A 61 5.25 -7.71 7.34
N LYS A 62 5.73 -6.83 8.21
CA LYS A 62 5.29 -6.67 9.60
C LYS A 62 4.21 -5.60 9.65
N ILE A 63 3.07 -5.93 10.23
CA ILE A 63 1.92 -5.04 10.35
C ILE A 63 2.06 -4.20 11.61
N VAL A 64 1.87 -2.89 11.47
CA VAL A 64 1.95 -1.93 12.57
C VAL A 64 0.65 -1.97 13.39
N GLU A 65 0.79 -2.00 14.72
CA GLU A 65 -0.35 -1.97 15.65
C GLU A 65 -1.15 -0.66 15.55
N ASN A 66 -2.44 -0.76 15.87
CA ASN A 66 -3.37 0.38 15.86
C ASN A 66 -3.50 1.06 14.48
N THR A 67 -3.49 0.25 13.43
CA THR A 67 -3.66 0.71 12.05
C THR A 67 -4.84 0.03 11.37
N PRO A 68 -5.42 0.63 10.31
CA PRO A 68 -6.50 0.00 9.54
C PRO A 68 -6.14 -1.40 9.04
N LEU A 69 -4.91 -1.63 8.61
CA LEU A 69 -4.47 -2.95 8.13
C LEU A 69 -4.50 -3.99 9.25
N LYS A 70 -4.11 -3.62 10.47
CA LYS A 70 -4.21 -4.49 11.65
C LYS A 70 -5.66 -4.84 11.96
N ASP A 71 -6.56 -3.87 11.88
CA ASP A 71 -7.99 -4.08 12.12
C ASP A 71 -8.62 -5.00 11.06
N ILE A 72 -8.24 -4.85 9.78
CA ILE A 72 -8.75 -5.68 8.69
C ILE A 72 -8.30 -7.14 8.82
N LEU A 73 -7.02 -7.37 9.13
CA LEU A 73 -6.41 -8.71 9.10
C LEU A 73 -6.31 -9.39 10.46
N ASN A 74 -6.18 -8.62 11.54
CA ASN A 74 -5.90 -9.11 12.90
C ASN A 74 -4.70 -10.08 12.94
N GLN A 75 -3.61 -9.72 12.26
CA GLN A 75 -2.36 -10.49 12.18
C GLN A 75 -1.16 -9.59 12.42
N GLU A 76 -0.05 -10.20 12.86
CA GLU A 76 1.23 -9.51 13.08
C GLU A 76 2.03 -9.36 11.78
N THR A 77 1.86 -10.29 10.86
CA THR A 77 2.61 -10.37 9.62
C THR A 77 1.71 -10.78 8.46
N LEU A 78 2.16 -10.47 7.24
CA LEU A 78 1.52 -10.89 6.01
C LEU A 78 2.58 -11.27 4.98
N MET A 79 2.39 -12.40 4.31
CA MET A 79 3.21 -12.75 3.16
C MET A 79 2.67 -12.04 1.92
N VAL A 80 3.54 -11.33 1.19
CA VAL A 80 3.16 -10.49 0.05
C VAL A 80 3.97 -10.84 -1.20
N ASN A 81 3.38 -10.64 -2.38
CA ASN A 81 4.11 -10.63 -3.64
C ASN A 81 4.82 -9.27 -3.81
N SER A 82 5.77 -9.18 -4.73
CA SER A 82 6.50 -7.94 -4.93
C SER A 82 7.04 -7.82 -6.36
N CYS A 83 6.73 -6.72 -7.02
CA CYS A 83 7.15 -6.46 -8.39
C CYS A 83 7.39 -4.96 -8.61
N HIS A 84 8.38 -4.39 -7.91
CA HIS A 84 8.73 -2.98 -8.02
C HIS A 84 10.25 -2.78 -7.87
N HIS A 85 10.77 -1.71 -8.46
CA HIS A 85 12.17 -1.28 -8.34
C HIS A 85 12.30 0.09 -7.68
N GLN A 86 11.17 0.75 -7.44
CA GLN A 86 11.06 2.01 -6.71
C GLN A 86 10.24 1.79 -5.44
N ALA A 87 10.48 2.61 -4.41
CA ALA A 87 9.75 2.55 -3.15
C ALA A 87 9.80 3.91 -2.43
N ILE A 88 9.02 4.04 -1.36
CA ILE A 88 9.05 5.21 -0.49
C ILE A 88 10.44 5.31 0.16
N CYS A 89 11.10 6.46 -0.04
CA CYS A 89 12.34 6.84 0.64
C CYS A 89 12.00 7.63 1.90
N GLN A 90 11.36 8.79 1.75
CA GLN A 90 10.84 9.58 2.85
C GLN A 90 9.31 9.57 2.81
N LEU A 91 8.71 9.11 3.89
CA LEU A 91 7.25 9.10 4.03
C LEU A 91 6.73 10.54 4.14
N ALA A 92 5.69 10.85 3.38
CA ALA A 92 5.01 12.14 3.48
C ALA A 92 4.49 12.38 4.91
N PRO A 93 4.62 13.61 5.46
CA PRO A 93 4.27 13.88 6.87
C PRO A 93 2.82 13.54 7.25
N ALA A 94 1.89 13.66 6.31
CA ALA A 94 0.47 13.37 6.55
C ALA A 94 0.15 11.87 6.54
N LEU A 95 0.99 11.05 5.91
CA LEU A 95 0.80 9.60 5.85
C LEU A 95 1.34 8.90 7.09
N LYS A 96 0.71 7.79 7.46
CA LYS A 96 1.21 6.88 8.50
C LYS A 96 1.46 5.49 7.93
N PRO A 97 2.55 4.83 8.35
CA PRO A 97 2.85 3.49 7.89
C PRO A 97 1.93 2.46 8.55
N MET A 98 1.54 1.44 7.79
CA MET A 98 0.78 0.29 8.27
C MET A 98 1.56 -1.02 8.19
N ALA A 99 2.59 -1.09 7.37
CA ALA A 99 3.45 -2.27 7.26
C ALA A 99 4.85 -1.92 6.77
N TYR A 100 5.82 -2.73 7.21
CA TYR A 100 7.21 -2.65 6.80
C TYR A 100 7.70 -4.02 6.33
N SER A 101 8.52 -4.04 5.27
CA SER A 101 9.33 -5.22 4.92
C SER A 101 10.41 -5.47 5.97
N ASP A 102 10.98 -6.68 5.98
CA ASP A 102 12.06 -7.01 6.94
C ASP A 102 13.32 -6.16 6.74
N ASP A 103 13.56 -5.64 5.54
CA ASP A 103 14.64 -4.69 5.26
C ASP A 103 14.27 -3.22 5.52
N GLY A 104 13.07 -2.95 6.03
CA GLY A 104 12.67 -1.65 6.56
C GLY A 104 11.97 -0.69 5.57
N LEU A 105 11.63 -1.14 4.37
CA LEU A 105 10.81 -0.33 3.46
C LEU A 105 9.36 -0.22 3.97
N VAL A 106 8.77 0.96 3.80
CA VAL A 106 7.34 1.15 4.02
C VAL A 106 6.57 0.48 2.88
N GLU A 107 5.76 -0.50 3.20
CA GLU A 107 5.01 -1.33 2.25
C GLU A 107 3.50 -1.06 2.26
N ALA A 108 2.99 -0.40 3.30
CA ALA A 108 1.60 0.04 3.36
C ALA A 108 1.46 1.33 4.14
N VAL A 109 0.54 2.19 3.71
CA VAL A 109 0.26 3.49 4.33
C VAL A 109 -1.22 3.79 4.39
N TYR A 110 -1.60 4.70 5.28
CA TYR A 110 -2.92 5.32 5.29
C TYR A 110 -2.83 6.82 5.60
N LEU A 111 -3.88 7.54 5.22
CA LEU A 111 -4.04 8.97 5.50
C LEU A 111 -5.09 9.15 6.60
N PRO A 112 -4.68 9.44 7.87
CA PRO A 112 -5.60 9.47 9.02
C PRO A 112 -6.71 10.51 8.90
N ASP A 113 -6.43 11.64 8.25
CA ASP A 113 -7.36 12.77 8.14
C ASP A 113 -8.50 12.55 7.12
N LYS A 114 -8.47 11.44 6.40
CA LYS A 114 -9.48 11.09 5.40
C LYS A 114 -10.25 9.84 5.78
N LYS A 115 -11.47 9.73 5.28
CA LYS A 115 -12.36 8.60 5.59
C LYS A 115 -11.74 7.25 5.21
N TYR A 116 -11.14 7.17 4.03
CA TYR A 116 -10.49 5.96 3.55
C TYR A 116 -9.48 6.30 2.46
N VAL A 117 -8.21 6.36 2.79
CA VAL A 117 -7.11 6.50 1.84
C VAL A 117 -6.01 5.55 2.28
N ILE A 118 -5.82 4.48 1.52
CA ILE A 118 -4.89 3.39 1.82
C ILE A 118 -4.02 3.12 0.60
N GLY A 119 -2.74 2.82 0.83
CA GLY A 119 -1.80 2.38 -0.18
C GLY A 119 -1.11 1.08 0.20
N TYR A 120 -0.94 0.19 -0.78
CA TYR A 120 -0.14 -1.04 -0.69
C TYR A 120 0.95 -1.04 -1.75
N GLN A 121 2.19 -1.36 -1.37
CA GLN A 121 3.30 -1.44 -2.33
C GLN A 121 3.27 -2.74 -3.13
N TRP A 122 2.78 -3.83 -2.54
CA TRP A 122 2.58 -5.11 -3.24
C TRP A 122 1.34 -5.09 -4.15
N HIS A 123 1.09 -6.22 -4.80
CA HIS A 123 -0.02 -6.41 -5.75
C HIS A 123 -1.07 -7.39 -5.22
N PRO A 124 -1.97 -6.99 -4.31
CA PRO A 124 -3.03 -7.85 -3.80
C PRO A 124 -3.96 -8.37 -4.90
N GLU A 125 -4.11 -7.63 -6.00
CA GLU A 125 -4.94 -8.00 -7.16
C GLU A 125 -4.43 -9.23 -7.92
N MET A 126 -3.16 -9.58 -7.74
CA MET A 126 -2.56 -10.76 -8.38
C MET A 126 -2.60 -12.01 -7.49
N ILE A 127 -2.80 -11.88 -6.18
CA ILE A 127 -2.70 -12.97 -5.20
C ILE A 127 -4.01 -13.29 -4.47
N TYR A 128 -5.02 -12.42 -4.55
CA TYR A 128 -6.26 -12.54 -3.76
C TYR A 128 -7.01 -13.86 -3.97
N LYS A 129 -6.90 -14.50 -5.14
CA LYS A 129 -7.54 -15.79 -5.41
C LYS A 129 -6.93 -16.94 -4.62
N LYS A 130 -5.68 -16.79 -4.17
CA LYS A 130 -4.93 -17.79 -3.39
C LYS A 130 -4.79 -17.42 -1.92
N SER A 131 -5.28 -16.24 -1.51
CA SER A 131 -5.07 -15.70 -0.17
C SER A 131 -6.30 -14.94 0.32
N ASP A 132 -6.98 -15.50 1.31
CA ASP A 132 -8.14 -14.86 1.95
C ASP A 132 -7.79 -13.52 2.59
N ASN A 133 -6.57 -13.37 3.10
CA ASN A 133 -6.10 -12.11 3.67
C ASN A 133 -6.06 -10.99 2.62
N HIS A 134 -5.57 -11.27 1.41
CA HIS A 134 -5.57 -10.30 0.33
C HIS A 134 -6.98 -10.00 -0.19
N LEU A 135 -7.85 -10.99 -0.20
CA LEU A 135 -9.27 -10.78 -0.54
C LEU A 135 -9.98 -9.86 0.47
N LYS A 136 -9.64 -9.95 1.77
CA LYS A 136 -10.19 -9.07 2.80
C LYS A 136 -9.88 -7.59 2.54
N LEU A 137 -8.71 -7.27 1.97
CA LEU A 137 -8.33 -5.90 1.63
C LEU A 137 -9.31 -5.28 0.62
N PHE A 138 -9.70 -6.03 -0.39
CA PHE A 138 -10.67 -5.58 -1.39
C PHE A 138 -12.10 -5.53 -0.84
N LYS A 139 -12.50 -6.51 -0.03
CA LYS A 139 -13.81 -6.50 0.62
C LYS A 139 -13.98 -5.28 1.51
N ASP A 140 -12.95 -4.90 2.27
CA ASP A 140 -12.95 -3.71 3.10
C ASP A 140 -13.12 -2.43 2.27
N PHE A 141 -12.34 -2.27 1.19
CA PHE A 141 -12.46 -1.14 0.28
C PHE A 141 -13.84 -1.04 -0.37
N VAL A 142 -14.37 -2.16 -0.86
CA VAL A 142 -15.71 -2.20 -1.47
C VAL A 142 -16.79 -1.81 -0.47
N ALA A 143 -16.73 -2.32 0.76
CA ALA A 143 -17.69 -2.00 1.81
C ALA A 143 -17.73 -0.49 2.13
N VAL A 144 -16.55 0.15 2.26
CA VAL A 144 -16.45 1.59 2.51
C VAL A 144 -16.94 2.40 1.30
N SER A 145 -16.58 1.99 0.09
CA SER A 145 -17.01 2.67 -1.15
C SER A 145 -18.51 2.63 -1.33
N TYR A 146 -19.15 1.49 -1.04
CA TYR A 146 -20.60 1.34 -1.11
C TYR A 146 -21.33 2.21 -0.09
N THR A 147 -20.85 2.28 1.14
CA THR A 147 -21.40 3.14 2.19
C THR A 147 -21.27 4.61 1.83
N HIS A 148 -20.16 5.03 1.21
CA HIS A 148 -19.93 6.40 0.78
C HIS A 148 -20.90 6.83 -0.33
N LEU A 149 -21.23 5.95 -1.28
CA LEU A 149 -22.16 6.24 -2.36
C LEU A 149 -23.61 6.38 -1.90
N ARG A 150 -23.97 5.80 -0.74
CA ARG A 150 -25.31 5.87 -0.16
C ARG A 150 -25.50 7.01 0.86
N ALA A 151 -24.42 7.65 1.24
CA ALA A 151 -24.45 8.79 2.16
C ALA A 151 -24.55 10.11 1.40
#